data_f050df481c6d93e92ac46132b453cf3e
#
_entry.id   f050df481c6d93e92ac46132b453cf3e
#
_cell.length_a   1.000
_cell.length_b   1.000
_cell.length_c   1.000
_cell.angle_alpha   90.00
_cell.angle_beta   90.00
_cell.angle_gamma   90.00
#
_symmetry.space_group_name_H-M   'P 1'
#
loop_
_entity.id
_entity.type
_entity.pdbx_description
1 polymer ?
#
loop_
_entity_poly.entity_id
_entity_poly.type
_entity_poly.pdbx_seq_one_letter_code
_entity_poly.pdbx_strand_id
1 'polypeptide(L)'
;MRDRLSLRKVTAGYSPVPSSADAPPKSQLNDVDLVVGAGELVCVLGPNGAGKTTLVRVASGVLGVTAGDVQLLGRDVASLTRAEVARGLAVVEQQQELSMGFSVREVVAMGRAPHQGAWMRPTESDEVIIADALERCDLVSLANRRAHALSGGEQKRVAIARALVQEPKVLLLDEPGAFLDVRHQLDLYELLASEVKGRELACLVVMHDLNVAAQFADRVVLMKDGRVVAAGKVDEVMTWKTLKETFDTDLYCGVNDLTGARFFLPMRASKAAQAV
;
A
#
# COMPACT_ATOMS: atom_id res chain seq x y z
N MET A 1 2.46 -19.20 -9.64
CA MET A 1 1.84 -17.97 -9.09
C MET A 1 1.70 -17.01 -10.26
N ARG A 2 0.53 -16.43 -10.54
CA ARG A 2 0.40 -15.47 -11.66
C ARG A 2 0.72 -14.08 -11.12
N ASP A 3 1.73 -13.44 -11.70
CA ASP A 3 2.08 -12.06 -11.40
C ASP A 3 0.91 -11.15 -11.79
N ARG A 4 0.46 -10.29 -10.85
CA ARG A 4 -0.63 -9.35 -11.06
C ARG A 4 -0.10 -7.93 -11.28
N LEU A 5 1.00 -7.60 -10.61
CA LEU A 5 1.72 -6.35 -10.76
C LEU A 5 3.21 -6.66 -10.87
N SER A 6 3.90 -6.09 -11.87
CA SER A 6 5.34 -6.18 -11.96
C SER A 6 5.95 -4.86 -12.41
N LEU A 7 7.05 -4.49 -11.77
CA LEU A 7 7.92 -3.39 -12.12
C LEU A 7 9.25 -4.00 -12.54
N ARG A 8 9.81 -3.60 -13.68
CA ARG A 8 11.07 -4.12 -14.20
C ARG A 8 12.02 -2.99 -14.51
N LYS A 9 13.14 -2.94 -13.77
CA LYS A 9 14.21 -1.93 -13.90
C LYS A 9 13.67 -0.50 -13.94
N VAL A 10 12.67 -0.24 -13.09
CA VAL A 10 11.95 1.01 -13.09
C VAL A 10 12.80 2.13 -12.52
N THR A 11 12.96 3.18 -13.32
CA THR A 11 13.52 4.47 -12.90
C THR A 11 12.46 5.54 -13.10
N ALA A 12 12.20 6.35 -12.06
CA ALA A 12 11.20 7.40 -12.09
C ALA A 12 11.53 8.53 -11.11
N GLY A 13 11.05 9.72 -11.41
CA GLY A 13 11.21 10.90 -10.55
C GLY A 13 10.33 12.04 -11.00
N TYR A 14 10.25 13.07 -10.17
CA TYR A 14 9.53 14.29 -10.52
C TYR A 14 10.46 15.21 -11.32
N SER A 15 9.98 15.75 -12.44
CA SER A 15 10.68 16.83 -13.11
C SER A 15 10.82 18.01 -12.15
N PRO A 16 11.99 18.67 -12.08
CA PRO A 16 12.12 19.88 -11.28
C PRO A 16 11.12 20.93 -11.79
N VAL A 17 10.46 21.62 -10.86
CA VAL A 17 9.73 22.85 -11.20
C VAL A 17 10.73 23.78 -11.86
N PRO A 18 10.38 24.50 -12.98
CA PRO A 18 11.34 25.26 -13.78
C PRO A 18 11.85 26.51 -13.05
N SER A 19 12.57 26.36 -11.98
CA SER A 19 13.28 27.45 -11.29
C SER A 19 14.80 27.38 -11.45
N SER A 20 15.32 26.29 -12.04
CA SER A 20 16.71 26.18 -12.45
C SER A 20 16.82 25.19 -13.61
N ALA A 21 17.03 25.69 -14.82
CA ALA A 21 17.03 24.91 -16.07
C ALA A 21 18.18 23.87 -16.18
N ASP A 22 19.08 23.80 -15.21
CA ASP A 22 20.32 23.00 -15.29
C ASP A 22 20.43 21.83 -14.32
N ALA A 23 19.45 21.58 -13.44
CA ALA A 23 19.53 20.43 -12.57
C ALA A 23 18.81 19.21 -13.21
N PRO A 24 19.50 18.04 -13.35
CA PRO A 24 18.84 16.84 -13.83
C PRO A 24 17.69 16.46 -12.87
N PRO A 25 16.58 15.88 -13.40
CA PRO A 25 15.48 15.46 -12.57
C PRO A 25 16.01 14.49 -11.49
N LYS A 26 15.76 14.81 -10.22
CA LYS A 26 16.18 13.93 -9.12
C LYS A 26 15.34 12.67 -9.21
N SER A 27 15.95 11.58 -9.70
CA SER A 27 15.31 10.27 -9.69
C SER A 27 14.98 9.86 -8.25
N GLN A 28 13.75 9.47 -8.01
CA GLN A 28 13.30 8.99 -6.71
C GLN A 28 13.17 7.47 -6.65
N LEU A 29 13.14 6.81 -7.82
CA LEU A 29 13.29 5.37 -8.00
C LEU A 29 14.41 5.12 -8.98
N ASN A 30 15.27 4.17 -8.67
CA ASN A 30 16.46 3.86 -9.45
C ASN A 30 16.58 2.34 -9.62
N ASP A 31 16.32 1.83 -10.83
CA ASP A 31 16.47 0.42 -11.19
C ASP A 31 15.70 -0.53 -10.24
N VAL A 32 14.41 -0.25 -10.04
CA VAL A 32 13.55 -1.00 -9.12
C VAL A 32 12.91 -2.18 -9.83
N ASP A 33 13.15 -3.37 -9.31
CA ASP A 33 12.47 -4.62 -9.65
C ASP A 33 11.53 -5.04 -8.52
N LEU A 34 10.26 -5.29 -8.84
CA LEU A 34 9.24 -5.73 -7.89
C LEU A 34 8.17 -6.54 -8.59
N VAL A 35 7.73 -7.61 -7.95
CA VAL A 35 6.58 -8.41 -8.41
C VAL A 35 5.65 -8.66 -7.24
N VAL A 36 4.34 -8.56 -7.50
CA VAL A 36 3.29 -8.92 -6.53
C VAL A 36 2.35 -9.93 -7.19
N GLY A 37 2.26 -11.10 -6.57
CA GLY A 37 1.45 -12.22 -7.05
C GLY A 37 0.02 -12.20 -6.52
N ALA A 38 -0.85 -13.04 -7.12
CA ALA A 38 -2.21 -13.24 -6.64
C ALA A 38 -2.22 -13.86 -5.23
N GLY A 39 -3.06 -13.36 -4.34
CA GLY A 39 -3.18 -13.83 -2.95
C GLY A 39 -1.96 -13.52 -2.09
N GLU A 40 -1.15 -12.53 -2.47
CA GLU A 40 0.08 -12.16 -1.80
C GLU A 40 -0.01 -10.74 -1.19
N LEU A 41 0.34 -10.62 0.09
CA LEU A 41 0.50 -9.35 0.80
C LEU A 41 1.99 -9.02 0.89
N VAL A 42 2.43 -8.02 0.12
CA VAL A 42 3.81 -7.53 0.09
C VAL A 42 3.90 -6.21 0.84
N CYS A 43 4.73 -6.15 1.88
CA CYS A 43 4.98 -4.93 2.63
C CYS A 43 6.27 -4.25 2.15
N VAL A 44 6.18 -2.95 1.83
CA VAL A 44 7.31 -2.11 1.47
C VAL A 44 7.71 -1.27 2.66
N LEU A 45 8.93 -1.46 3.13
CA LEU A 45 9.52 -0.79 4.29
C LEU A 45 10.74 0.03 3.88
N GLY A 46 11.06 1.06 4.64
CA GLY A 46 12.25 1.89 4.42
C GLY A 46 12.12 3.25 5.11
N PRO A 47 13.22 3.99 5.25
CA PRO A 47 13.21 5.31 5.86
C PRO A 47 12.36 6.32 5.06
N ASN A 48 12.13 7.49 5.68
CA ASN A 48 11.50 8.61 4.98
C ASN A 48 12.36 9.03 3.80
N GLY A 49 11.73 9.30 2.66
CA GLY A 49 12.45 9.65 1.43
C GLY A 49 13.01 8.45 0.64
N ALA A 50 12.81 7.20 1.08
CA ALA A 50 13.26 6.00 0.36
C ALA A 50 12.57 5.77 -1.00
N GLY A 51 11.56 6.55 -1.36
CA GLY A 51 10.82 6.41 -2.63
C GLY A 51 9.52 5.59 -2.56
N LYS A 52 9.07 5.22 -1.36
CA LYS A 52 7.91 4.32 -1.18
C LYS A 52 6.61 4.88 -1.79
N THR A 53 6.24 6.12 -1.49
CA THR A 53 5.05 6.77 -2.10
C THR A 53 5.22 6.95 -3.62
N THR A 54 6.45 7.21 -4.09
CA THR A 54 6.75 7.27 -5.52
C THR A 54 6.53 5.91 -6.18
N LEU A 55 6.91 4.82 -5.51
CA LEU A 55 6.64 3.45 -5.96
C LEU A 55 5.14 3.21 -6.17
N VAL A 56 4.29 3.62 -5.22
CA VAL A 56 2.82 3.50 -5.33
C VAL A 56 2.29 4.31 -6.52
N ARG A 57 2.77 5.54 -6.70
CA ARG A 57 2.36 6.43 -7.82
C ARG A 57 2.78 5.89 -9.19
N VAL A 58 3.96 5.31 -9.27
CA VAL A 58 4.44 4.65 -10.50
C VAL A 58 3.66 3.37 -10.77
N ALA A 59 3.47 2.52 -9.76
CA ALA A 59 2.73 1.27 -9.88
C ALA A 59 1.26 1.47 -10.30
N SER A 60 0.65 2.61 -9.89
CA SER A 60 -0.71 3.00 -10.26
C SER A 60 -0.81 3.75 -11.60
N GLY A 61 0.31 4.05 -12.26
CA GLY A 61 0.33 4.81 -13.51
C GLY A 61 0.06 6.31 -13.34
N VAL A 62 0.04 6.82 -12.10
CA VAL A 62 -0.09 8.27 -11.82
C VAL A 62 1.19 9.02 -12.16
N LEU A 63 2.33 8.38 -11.94
CA LEU A 63 3.65 8.90 -12.32
C LEU A 63 4.25 8.00 -13.39
N GLY A 64 4.67 8.61 -14.51
CA GLY A 64 5.34 7.90 -15.59
C GLY A 64 6.77 7.47 -15.23
N VAL A 65 7.27 6.45 -15.91
CA VAL A 65 8.65 5.97 -15.80
C VAL A 65 9.56 6.68 -16.80
N THR A 66 10.82 6.90 -16.43
CA THR A 66 11.87 7.37 -17.34
C THR A 66 12.68 6.23 -17.97
N ALA A 67 12.69 5.06 -17.30
CA ALA A 67 13.23 3.80 -17.81
C ALA A 67 12.53 2.63 -17.16
N GLY A 68 12.58 1.46 -17.80
CA GLY A 68 11.88 0.25 -17.35
C GLY A 68 10.41 0.23 -17.75
N ASP A 69 9.66 -0.74 -17.26
CA ASP A 69 8.23 -0.93 -17.52
C ASP A 69 7.45 -1.33 -16.26
N VAL A 70 6.16 -1.00 -16.25
CA VAL A 70 5.20 -1.41 -15.23
C VAL A 70 4.10 -2.20 -15.88
N GLN A 71 3.87 -3.43 -15.44
CA GLN A 71 2.81 -4.27 -15.98
C GLN A 71 1.73 -4.53 -14.94
N LEU A 72 0.50 -4.28 -15.32
CA LEU A 72 -0.72 -4.61 -14.58
C LEU A 72 -1.44 -5.75 -15.33
N LEU A 73 -1.58 -6.90 -14.68
CA LEU A 73 -2.23 -8.09 -15.26
C LEU A 73 -1.62 -8.51 -16.62
N GLY A 74 -0.29 -8.33 -16.76
CA GLY A 74 0.46 -8.67 -17.97
C GLY A 74 0.36 -7.63 -19.11
N ARG A 75 -0.25 -6.45 -18.86
CA ARG A 75 -0.33 -5.34 -19.82
C ARG A 75 0.47 -4.15 -19.31
N ASP A 76 1.20 -3.48 -20.19
CA ASP A 76 1.94 -2.27 -19.83
C ASP A 76 0.96 -1.15 -19.41
N VAL A 77 1.15 -0.64 -18.18
CA VAL A 77 0.33 0.41 -17.57
C VAL A 77 0.31 1.67 -18.45
N ALA A 78 1.43 2.00 -19.11
CA ALA A 78 1.53 3.16 -19.98
C ALA A 78 0.61 3.06 -21.23
N SER A 79 0.22 1.83 -21.62
CA SER A 79 -0.68 1.57 -22.75
C SER A 79 -2.16 1.55 -22.33
N LEU A 80 -2.46 1.56 -21.04
CA LEU A 80 -3.81 1.45 -20.50
C LEU A 80 -4.46 2.84 -20.34
N THR A 81 -5.75 2.92 -20.61
CA THR A 81 -6.55 4.07 -20.21
C THR A 81 -6.74 4.09 -18.68
N ARG A 82 -7.00 5.26 -18.10
CA ARG A 82 -7.28 5.40 -16.66
C ARG A 82 -8.43 4.49 -16.20
N ALA A 83 -9.45 4.31 -17.02
CA ALA A 83 -10.58 3.43 -16.72
C ALA A 83 -10.17 1.95 -16.70
N GLU A 84 -9.29 1.51 -17.62
CA GLU A 84 -8.76 0.14 -17.63
C GLU A 84 -7.86 -0.11 -16.40
N VAL A 85 -6.98 0.82 -16.05
CA VAL A 85 -6.19 0.73 -14.80
C VAL A 85 -7.13 0.63 -13.60
N ALA A 86 -8.12 1.52 -13.49
CA ALA A 86 -9.04 1.55 -12.38
C ALA A 86 -9.92 0.29 -12.25
N ARG A 87 -10.18 -0.47 -13.32
CA ARG A 87 -10.85 -1.78 -13.24
C ARG A 87 -9.95 -2.89 -12.70
N GLY A 88 -8.64 -2.74 -12.84
CA GLY A 88 -7.67 -3.75 -12.40
C GLY A 88 -6.99 -3.44 -11.07
N LEU A 89 -6.90 -2.16 -10.71
CA LEU A 89 -6.09 -1.68 -9.60
C LEU A 89 -6.82 -0.60 -8.81
N ALA A 90 -6.84 -0.74 -7.47
CA ALA A 90 -7.31 0.29 -6.56
C ALA A 90 -6.18 0.82 -5.69
N VAL A 91 -6.26 2.09 -5.30
CA VAL A 91 -5.29 2.77 -4.43
C VAL A 91 -5.99 3.32 -3.20
N VAL A 92 -5.40 3.07 -2.02
CA VAL A 92 -5.76 3.72 -0.76
C VAL A 92 -4.59 4.61 -0.35
N GLU A 93 -4.78 5.91 -0.42
CA GLU A 93 -3.76 6.89 -0.06
C GLU A 93 -3.67 7.10 1.46
N GLN A 94 -2.53 7.60 1.94
CA GLN A 94 -2.29 7.89 3.35
C GLN A 94 -3.31 8.86 3.94
N GLN A 95 -3.57 9.95 3.23
CA GLN A 95 -4.57 10.94 3.60
C GLN A 95 -5.68 10.95 2.53
N GLN A 96 -6.87 10.60 2.94
CA GLN A 96 -8.04 10.74 2.11
C GLN A 96 -9.00 11.74 2.78
N GLU A 97 -9.16 12.89 2.17
CA GLU A 97 -10.25 13.79 2.54
C GLU A 97 -11.56 13.15 2.09
N LEU A 98 -12.29 12.58 3.04
CA LEU A 98 -13.64 12.11 2.74
C LEU A 98 -14.54 13.34 2.51
N SER A 99 -15.07 13.43 1.30
CA SER A 99 -15.86 14.57 0.83
C SER A 99 -16.96 14.95 1.83
N MET A 100 -16.99 16.21 2.23
CA MET A 100 -18.04 16.73 3.11
C MET A 100 -19.41 16.52 2.47
N GLY A 101 -20.38 16.11 3.28
CA GLY A 101 -21.78 16.01 2.87
C GLY A 101 -22.26 14.63 2.42
N PHE A 102 -21.35 13.66 2.16
CA PHE A 102 -21.73 12.31 1.77
C PHE A 102 -21.81 11.36 2.97
N SER A 103 -22.75 10.41 2.90
CA SER A 103 -22.82 9.28 3.82
C SER A 103 -21.73 8.26 3.52
N VAL A 104 -21.44 7.38 4.47
CA VAL A 104 -20.49 6.26 4.29
C VAL A 104 -20.88 5.41 3.07
N ARG A 105 -22.16 5.06 2.93
CA ARG A 105 -22.65 4.29 1.79
C ARG A 105 -22.40 4.99 0.46
N GLU A 106 -22.65 6.29 0.38
CA GLU A 106 -22.41 7.08 -0.84
C GLU A 106 -20.92 7.13 -1.18
N VAL A 107 -20.04 7.33 -0.18
CA VAL A 107 -18.58 7.32 -0.39
C VAL A 107 -18.12 5.94 -0.89
N VAL A 108 -18.60 4.86 -0.30
CA VAL A 108 -18.26 3.48 -0.74
C VAL A 108 -18.78 3.25 -2.17
N ALA A 109 -20.00 3.66 -2.49
CA ALA A 109 -20.58 3.53 -3.82
C ALA A 109 -19.77 4.24 -4.92
N MET A 110 -19.07 5.34 -4.61
CA MET A 110 -18.16 6.02 -5.56
C MET A 110 -17.05 5.09 -6.08
N GLY A 111 -16.68 4.04 -5.35
CA GLY A 111 -15.73 3.03 -5.81
C GLY A 111 -16.21 2.23 -7.03
N ARG A 112 -17.52 2.24 -7.34
CA ARG A 112 -18.08 1.58 -8.53
C ARG A 112 -17.93 2.40 -9.82
N ALA A 113 -17.48 3.66 -9.73
CA ALA A 113 -17.35 4.56 -10.90
C ALA A 113 -16.64 3.94 -12.13
N PRO A 114 -15.57 3.12 -12.02
CA PRO A 114 -14.93 2.50 -13.18
C PRO A 114 -15.81 1.49 -13.93
N HIS A 115 -16.87 0.98 -13.31
CA HIS A 115 -17.81 0.00 -13.86
C HIS A 115 -19.10 0.62 -14.34
N GLN A 116 -19.39 1.87 -13.96
CA GLN A 116 -20.61 2.57 -14.32
C GLN A 116 -20.46 3.29 -15.67
N GLY A 117 -21.57 3.34 -16.41
CA GLY A 117 -21.63 4.12 -17.65
C GLY A 117 -21.71 5.63 -17.39
N ALA A 118 -21.93 6.42 -18.46
CA ALA A 118 -21.95 7.89 -18.44
C ALA A 118 -22.94 8.50 -17.41
N TRP A 119 -23.95 7.79 -17.00
CA TRP A 119 -24.98 8.25 -16.05
C TRP A 119 -24.67 7.97 -14.58
N MET A 120 -23.59 7.27 -14.26
CA MET A 120 -23.10 6.98 -12.91
C MET A 120 -24.19 6.48 -11.91
N ARG A 121 -25.18 5.75 -12.39
CA ARG A 121 -26.23 5.18 -11.52
C ARG A 121 -25.84 3.76 -11.12
N PRO A 122 -25.84 3.42 -9.83
CA PRO A 122 -25.63 2.04 -9.38
C PRO A 122 -26.68 1.13 -9.97
N THR A 123 -26.25 -0.05 -10.42
CA THR A 123 -27.12 -1.15 -10.82
C THR A 123 -27.52 -1.98 -9.60
N GLU A 124 -28.49 -2.88 -9.73
CA GLU A 124 -28.82 -3.82 -8.63
C GLU A 124 -27.62 -4.67 -8.21
N SER A 125 -26.77 -5.06 -9.16
CA SER A 125 -25.52 -5.76 -8.84
C SER A 125 -24.52 -4.89 -8.08
N ASP A 126 -24.43 -3.60 -8.37
CA ASP A 126 -23.59 -2.67 -7.61
C ASP A 126 -24.06 -2.54 -6.16
N GLU A 127 -25.38 -2.54 -5.94
CA GLU A 127 -25.97 -2.46 -4.59
C GLU A 127 -25.59 -3.69 -3.74
N VAL A 128 -25.56 -4.88 -4.32
CA VAL A 128 -25.11 -6.11 -3.65
C VAL A 128 -23.62 -6.02 -3.27
N ILE A 129 -22.77 -5.55 -4.22
CA ILE A 129 -21.33 -5.39 -3.98
C ILE A 129 -21.06 -4.34 -2.90
N ILE A 130 -21.81 -3.23 -2.90
CA ILE A 130 -21.69 -2.18 -1.87
C ILE A 130 -22.10 -2.71 -0.49
N ALA A 131 -23.20 -3.46 -0.41
CA ALA A 131 -23.68 -4.05 0.84
C ALA A 131 -22.67 -5.06 1.42
N ASP A 132 -22.12 -5.95 0.58
CA ASP A 132 -21.07 -6.91 0.95
C ASP A 132 -19.82 -6.20 1.50
N ALA A 133 -19.35 -5.14 0.83
CA ALA A 133 -18.17 -4.41 1.28
C ALA A 133 -18.41 -3.66 2.59
N LEU A 134 -19.62 -3.10 2.81
CA LEU A 134 -19.99 -2.48 4.09
C LEU A 134 -20.00 -3.50 5.24
N GLU A 135 -20.51 -4.70 5.00
CA GLU A 135 -20.53 -5.78 5.99
C GLU A 135 -19.09 -6.23 6.33
N ARG A 136 -18.28 -6.53 5.34
CA ARG A 136 -16.89 -7.01 5.53
C ARG A 136 -15.98 -5.99 6.21
N CYS A 137 -16.23 -4.70 6.00
CA CYS A 137 -15.49 -3.61 6.64
C CYS A 137 -16.11 -3.17 7.98
N ASP A 138 -17.14 -3.87 8.51
CA ASP A 138 -17.85 -3.50 9.73
C ASP A 138 -18.38 -2.06 9.70
N LEU A 139 -19.07 -1.69 8.61
CA LEU A 139 -19.58 -0.34 8.36
C LEU A 139 -21.12 -0.28 8.24
N VAL A 140 -21.81 -1.42 8.40
CA VAL A 140 -23.28 -1.48 8.21
C VAL A 140 -24.02 -0.50 9.14
N SER A 141 -23.64 -0.47 10.42
CA SER A 141 -24.24 0.43 11.41
C SER A 141 -23.92 1.91 11.16
N LEU A 142 -22.88 2.19 10.38
CA LEU A 142 -22.39 3.53 10.05
C LEU A 142 -22.82 4.00 8.65
N ALA A 143 -23.46 3.13 7.85
CA ALA A 143 -23.73 3.37 6.43
C ALA A 143 -24.42 4.70 6.13
N ASN A 144 -25.33 5.14 6.99
CA ASN A 144 -26.07 6.40 6.84
C ASN A 144 -25.43 7.60 7.57
N ARG A 145 -24.33 7.41 8.32
CA ARG A 145 -23.60 8.51 8.96
C ARG A 145 -22.80 9.30 7.93
N ARG A 146 -22.58 10.58 8.21
CA ARG A 146 -21.70 11.44 7.42
C ARG A 146 -20.27 10.96 7.54
N ALA A 147 -19.60 10.72 6.42
CA ALA A 147 -18.26 10.12 6.39
C ALA A 147 -17.20 10.98 7.13
N HIS A 148 -17.32 12.31 7.07
CA HIS A 148 -16.41 13.23 7.79
C HIS A 148 -16.58 13.23 9.31
N ALA A 149 -17.70 12.69 9.83
CA ALA A 149 -17.99 12.63 11.26
C ALA A 149 -17.52 11.31 11.92
N LEU A 150 -16.79 10.49 11.18
CA LEU A 150 -16.24 9.22 11.64
C LEU A 150 -14.89 9.43 12.35
N SER A 151 -14.52 8.48 13.22
CA SER A 151 -13.16 8.36 13.76
C SER A 151 -12.15 8.04 12.65
N GLY A 152 -10.86 8.28 12.90
CA GLY A 152 -9.81 7.98 11.92
C GLY A 152 -9.79 6.51 11.48
N GLY A 153 -10.00 5.57 12.40
CA GLY A 153 -10.09 4.14 12.09
C GLY A 153 -11.30 3.79 11.20
N GLU A 154 -12.48 4.36 11.53
CA GLU A 154 -13.68 4.18 10.71
C GLU A 154 -13.48 4.77 9.30
N GLN A 155 -12.84 5.94 9.19
CA GLN A 155 -12.53 6.56 7.88
C GLN A 155 -11.60 5.68 7.04
N LYS A 156 -10.60 5.03 7.67
CA LYS A 156 -9.72 4.07 6.96
C LYS A 156 -10.49 2.85 6.46
N ARG A 157 -11.41 2.29 7.27
CA ARG A 157 -12.30 1.20 6.82
C ARG A 157 -13.19 1.62 5.66
N VAL A 158 -13.73 2.84 5.67
CA VAL A 158 -14.49 3.40 4.53
C VAL A 158 -13.61 3.49 3.27
N ALA A 159 -12.37 3.94 3.41
CA ALA A 159 -11.43 4.02 2.29
C ALA A 159 -11.14 2.64 1.68
N ILE A 160 -10.95 1.61 2.52
CA ILE A 160 -10.75 0.23 2.08
C ILE A 160 -12.03 -0.32 1.44
N ALA A 161 -13.20 -0.13 2.06
CA ALA A 161 -14.47 -0.55 1.48
C ALA A 161 -14.69 0.06 0.08
N ARG A 162 -14.38 1.36 -0.08
CA ARG A 162 -14.43 2.03 -1.39
C ARG A 162 -13.46 1.43 -2.41
N ALA A 163 -12.28 1.00 -1.98
CA ALA A 163 -11.34 0.31 -2.85
C ALA A 163 -11.80 -1.12 -3.21
N LEU A 164 -12.41 -1.83 -2.27
CA LEU A 164 -12.88 -3.21 -2.47
C LEU A 164 -14.10 -3.31 -3.39
N VAL A 165 -15.04 -2.35 -3.34
CA VAL A 165 -16.21 -2.34 -4.26
C VAL A 165 -15.81 -2.09 -5.71
N GLN A 166 -14.61 -1.59 -5.95
CA GLN A 166 -14.03 -1.48 -7.29
C GLN A 166 -13.70 -2.86 -7.89
N GLU A 167 -13.74 -3.95 -7.07
CA GLU A 167 -13.38 -5.32 -7.45
C GLU A 167 -11.99 -5.44 -8.11
N PRO A 168 -10.96 -4.78 -7.52
CA PRO A 168 -9.64 -4.76 -8.11
C PRO A 168 -8.99 -6.14 -8.06
N LYS A 169 -8.00 -6.37 -8.91
CA LYS A 169 -7.08 -7.51 -8.84
C LYS A 169 -5.77 -7.15 -8.13
N VAL A 170 -5.47 -5.86 -8.06
CA VAL A 170 -4.31 -5.30 -7.37
C VAL A 170 -4.79 -4.20 -6.41
N LEU A 171 -4.34 -4.23 -5.16
CA LEU A 171 -4.62 -3.22 -4.16
C LEU A 171 -3.31 -2.60 -3.69
N LEU A 172 -3.17 -1.29 -3.86
CA LEU A 172 -2.03 -0.52 -3.37
C LEU A 172 -2.47 0.32 -2.18
N LEU A 173 -1.72 0.25 -1.08
CA LEU A 173 -2.01 1.06 0.12
C LEU A 173 -0.76 1.82 0.54
N ASP A 174 -0.90 3.13 0.71
CA ASP A 174 0.17 3.98 1.23
C ASP A 174 -0.13 4.34 2.69
N GLU A 175 0.59 3.72 3.63
CA GLU A 175 0.49 3.91 5.07
C GLU A 175 -0.95 3.82 5.64
N PRO A 176 -1.70 2.75 5.36
CA PRO A 176 -3.10 2.66 5.75
C PRO A 176 -3.30 2.64 7.27
N GLY A 177 -2.33 2.17 8.05
CA GLY A 177 -2.35 2.11 9.51
C GLY A 177 -1.82 3.35 10.23
N ALA A 178 -1.39 4.39 9.49
CA ALA A 178 -0.86 5.60 10.11
C ALA A 178 -1.92 6.32 10.97
N PHE A 179 -1.50 6.76 12.16
CA PHE A 179 -2.33 7.47 13.16
C PHE A 179 -3.45 6.63 13.79
N LEU A 180 -3.48 5.32 13.56
CA LEU A 180 -4.38 4.41 14.26
C LEU A 180 -3.76 3.95 15.59
N ASP A 181 -4.60 3.71 16.59
CA ASP A 181 -4.16 2.98 17.78
C ASP A 181 -3.89 1.50 17.46
N VAL A 182 -3.24 0.81 18.39
CA VAL A 182 -2.78 -0.57 18.19
C VAL A 182 -3.91 -1.52 17.80
N ARG A 183 -5.09 -1.39 18.43
CA ARG A 183 -6.24 -2.26 18.16
C ARG A 183 -6.75 -2.04 16.73
N HIS A 184 -7.06 -0.81 16.39
CA HIS A 184 -7.58 -0.47 15.06
C HIS A 184 -6.57 -0.78 13.95
N GLN A 185 -5.26 -0.70 14.25
CA GLN A 185 -4.23 -1.09 13.31
C GLN A 185 -4.25 -2.60 13.06
N LEU A 186 -4.33 -3.43 14.10
CA LEU A 186 -4.42 -4.87 13.96
C LEU A 186 -5.68 -5.28 13.22
N ASP A 187 -6.86 -4.77 13.62
CA ASP A 187 -8.15 -5.04 12.94
C ASP A 187 -8.06 -4.73 11.43
N LEU A 188 -7.37 -3.62 11.07
CA LEU A 188 -7.16 -3.22 9.68
C LEU A 188 -6.33 -4.24 8.89
N TYR A 189 -5.19 -4.68 9.44
CA TYR A 189 -4.32 -5.63 8.75
C TYR A 189 -4.89 -7.04 8.72
N GLU A 190 -5.67 -7.46 9.73
CA GLU A 190 -6.45 -8.70 9.69
C GLU A 190 -7.49 -8.68 8.57
N LEU A 191 -8.22 -7.57 8.42
CA LEU A 191 -9.13 -7.37 7.30
C LEU A 191 -8.39 -7.48 5.97
N LEU A 192 -7.28 -6.76 5.78
CA LEU A 192 -6.49 -6.82 4.55
C LEU A 192 -5.98 -8.22 4.24
N ALA A 193 -5.44 -8.93 5.23
CA ALA A 193 -4.95 -10.31 5.06
C ALA A 193 -6.09 -11.26 4.63
N SER A 194 -7.27 -11.13 5.24
CA SER A 194 -8.46 -11.90 4.89
C SER A 194 -8.90 -11.63 3.45
N GLU A 195 -8.97 -10.35 3.04
CA GLU A 195 -9.34 -9.95 1.68
C GLU A 195 -8.35 -10.45 0.63
N VAL A 196 -7.04 -10.36 0.93
CA VAL A 196 -5.97 -10.84 0.06
C VAL A 196 -6.12 -12.33 -0.21
N LYS A 197 -6.32 -13.13 0.83
CA LYS A 197 -6.47 -14.60 0.68
C LYS A 197 -7.83 -14.97 0.06
N GLY A 198 -8.92 -14.39 0.55
CA GLY A 198 -10.28 -14.73 0.12
C GLY A 198 -10.60 -14.36 -1.33
N ARG A 199 -9.99 -13.30 -1.87
CA ARG A 199 -10.21 -12.82 -3.25
C ARG A 199 -9.00 -13.01 -4.17
N GLU A 200 -7.94 -13.64 -3.69
CA GLU A 200 -6.67 -13.75 -4.41
C GLU A 200 -6.13 -12.37 -4.85
N LEU A 201 -6.30 -11.32 -4.04
CA LEU A 201 -5.78 -9.98 -4.34
C LEU A 201 -4.25 -9.99 -4.32
N ALA A 202 -3.63 -9.29 -5.26
CA ALA A 202 -2.23 -8.87 -5.12
C ALA A 202 -2.22 -7.56 -4.33
N CYS A 203 -1.64 -7.56 -3.14
CA CYS A 203 -1.66 -6.41 -2.25
C CYS A 203 -0.25 -5.89 -1.98
N LEU A 204 -0.02 -4.60 -2.26
CA LEU A 204 1.22 -3.90 -1.92
C LEU A 204 0.92 -2.83 -0.88
N VAL A 205 1.53 -2.95 0.29
CA VAL A 205 1.33 -2.02 1.41
C VAL A 205 2.64 -1.31 1.73
N VAL A 206 2.67 -0.01 1.60
CA VAL A 206 3.74 0.83 2.16
C VAL A 206 3.45 1.08 3.62
N MET A 207 4.44 0.86 4.48
CA MET A 207 4.30 1.06 5.93
C MET A 207 5.64 1.40 6.59
N HIS A 208 5.58 1.76 7.89
CA HIS A 208 6.76 2.03 8.72
C HIS A 208 6.95 1.01 9.84
N ASP A 209 5.88 0.31 10.23
CA ASP A 209 5.93 -0.61 11.38
C ASP A 209 6.51 -1.97 10.96
N LEU A 210 7.74 -2.23 11.44
CA LEU A 210 8.44 -3.48 11.17
C LEU A 210 7.73 -4.69 11.80
N ASN A 211 7.11 -4.50 12.97
CA ASN A 211 6.47 -5.58 13.70
C ASN A 211 5.16 -6.00 13.06
N VAL A 212 4.38 -5.03 12.58
CA VAL A 212 3.16 -5.29 11.80
C VAL A 212 3.52 -5.97 10.47
N ALA A 213 4.55 -5.48 9.77
CA ALA A 213 5.01 -6.14 8.53
C ALA A 213 5.44 -7.59 8.78
N ALA A 214 6.18 -7.85 9.86
CA ALA A 214 6.63 -9.20 10.20
C ALA A 214 5.49 -10.16 10.54
N GLN A 215 4.37 -9.63 11.03
CA GLN A 215 3.21 -10.43 11.41
C GLN A 215 2.28 -10.76 10.24
N PHE A 216 2.12 -9.83 9.30
CA PHE A 216 1.07 -9.93 8.28
C PHE A 216 1.60 -10.15 6.85
N ALA A 217 2.86 -9.79 6.56
CA ALA A 217 3.39 -9.88 5.20
C ALA A 217 3.73 -11.32 4.79
N ASP A 218 3.35 -11.72 3.58
CA ASP A 218 3.90 -12.91 2.93
C ASP A 218 5.35 -12.63 2.46
N ARG A 219 5.61 -11.41 1.96
CA ARG A 219 6.93 -10.93 1.56
C ARG A 219 7.15 -9.48 1.95
N VAL A 220 8.41 -9.14 2.13
CA VAL A 220 8.86 -7.78 2.47
C VAL A 220 9.84 -7.27 1.43
N VAL A 221 9.73 -5.98 1.12
CA VAL A 221 10.67 -5.24 0.27
C VAL A 221 11.26 -4.10 1.11
N LEU A 222 12.56 -4.10 1.30
CA LEU A 222 13.29 -3.03 1.96
C LEU A 222 13.81 -2.04 0.93
N MET A 223 13.46 -0.77 1.08
CA MET A 223 13.88 0.31 0.20
C MET A 223 14.74 1.33 0.90
N LYS A 224 15.78 1.81 0.22
CA LYS A 224 16.63 2.94 0.63
C LYS A 224 17.09 3.72 -0.60
N ASP A 225 17.06 5.04 -0.55
CA ASP A 225 17.56 5.94 -1.61
C ASP A 225 17.03 5.60 -3.01
N GLY A 226 15.75 5.24 -3.09
CA GLY A 226 15.07 4.89 -4.35
C GLY A 226 15.42 3.51 -4.92
N ARG A 227 16.10 2.66 -4.16
CA ARG A 227 16.51 1.31 -4.57
C ARG A 227 15.92 0.25 -3.66
N VAL A 228 15.76 -0.96 -4.20
CA VAL A 228 15.49 -2.14 -3.39
C VAL A 228 16.78 -2.65 -2.80
N VAL A 229 16.88 -2.67 -1.48
CA VAL A 229 18.02 -3.22 -0.72
C VAL A 229 17.91 -4.73 -0.62
N ALA A 230 16.70 -5.21 -0.28
CA ALA A 230 16.38 -6.63 -0.18
C ALA A 230 14.89 -6.87 -0.42
N ALA A 231 14.55 -8.03 -1.00
CA ALA A 231 13.17 -8.46 -1.20
C ALA A 231 13.07 -9.98 -1.04
N GLY A 232 12.05 -10.46 -0.32
CA GLY A 232 11.85 -11.89 -0.07
C GLY A 232 10.93 -12.16 1.10
N LYS A 233 10.94 -13.36 1.63
CA LYS A 233 10.16 -13.72 2.82
C LYS A 233 10.66 -12.95 4.05
N VAL A 234 9.76 -12.75 5.01
CA VAL A 234 10.06 -12.02 6.27
C VAL A 234 11.34 -12.54 6.91
N ASP A 235 11.46 -13.85 7.10
CA ASP A 235 12.61 -14.46 7.77
C ASP A 235 13.94 -14.34 7.01
N GLU A 236 13.89 -14.20 5.71
CA GLU A 236 15.07 -14.08 4.85
C GLU A 236 15.54 -12.62 4.79
N VAL A 237 14.60 -11.69 4.74
CA VAL A 237 14.87 -10.27 4.47
C VAL A 237 15.02 -9.45 5.75
N MET A 238 14.16 -9.66 6.76
CA MET A 238 14.18 -8.86 7.98
C MET A 238 15.22 -9.38 8.99
N THR A 239 16.51 -9.33 8.59
CA THR A 239 17.64 -9.67 9.45
C THR A 239 18.25 -8.40 10.05
N TRP A 240 19.02 -8.54 11.16
CA TRP A 240 19.75 -7.41 11.74
C TRP A 240 20.60 -6.67 10.70
N LYS A 241 21.31 -7.42 9.83
CA LYS A 241 22.21 -6.84 8.82
C LYS A 241 21.46 -6.00 7.81
N THR A 242 20.39 -6.53 7.18
CA THR A 242 19.62 -5.84 6.15
C THR A 242 18.84 -4.65 6.74
N LEU A 243 18.31 -4.79 7.96
CA LEU A 243 17.62 -3.70 8.64
C LEU A 243 18.60 -2.57 9.03
N LYS A 244 19.78 -2.91 9.53
CA LYS A 244 20.82 -1.92 9.83
C LYS A 244 21.26 -1.16 8.57
N GLU A 245 21.46 -1.86 7.46
CA GLU A 245 21.81 -1.26 6.16
C GLU A 245 20.69 -0.33 5.65
N THR A 246 19.43 -0.73 5.84
CA THR A 246 18.27 0.03 5.35
C THR A 246 18.00 1.27 6.19
N PHE A 247 18.00 1.12 7.53
CA PHE A 247 17.54 2.16 8.45
C PHE A 247 18.66 2.94 9.15
N ASP A 248 19.93 2.60 8.92
CA ASP A 248 21.11 3.19 9.59
C ASP A 248 21.02 3.14 11.12
N THR A 249 20.36 2.12 11.66
CA THR A 249 20.06 2.00 13.10
C THR A 249 20.23 0.56 13.55
N ASP A 250 20.79 0.37 14.73
CA ASP A 250 20.86 -0.95 15.35
C ASP A 250 19.48 -1.32 15.95
N LEU A 251 19.01 -2.49 15.56
CA LEU A 251 17.74 -3.07 16.00
C LEU A 251 18.00 -4.41 16.68
N TYR A 252 17.39 -4.64 17.84
CA TYR A 252 17.31 -5.96 18.41
C TYR A 252 16.26 -6.77 17.63
N CYS A 253 16.64 -7.96 17.17
CA CYS A 253 15.76 -8.87 16.46
C CYS A 253 15.48 -10.06 17.36
N GLY A 254 14.23 -10.25 17.77
CA GLY A 254 13.78 -11.36 18.60
C GLY A 254 12.69 -12.17 17.91
N VAL A 255 12.31 -13.26 18.55
CA VAL A 255 11.16 -14.10 18.16
C VAL A 255 10.16 -14.10 19.31
N ASN A 256 8.90 -13.91 19.01
CA ASN A 256 7.81 -13.96 19.98
C ASN A 256 7.49 -15.43 20.28
N ASP A 257 7.66 -15.86 21.50
CA ASP A 257 7.48 -17.26 21.94
C ASP A 257 6.03 -17.76 21.78
N LEU A 258 5.04 -16.85 21.75
CA LEU A 258 3.62 -17.21 21.61
C LEU A 258 3.19 -17.38 20.15
N THR A 259 3.73 -16.54 19.25
CA THR A 259 3.28 -16.48 17.85
C THR A 259 4.32 -17.00 16.86
N GLY A 260 5.57 -17.16 17.28
CA GLY A 260 6.70 -17.47 16.40
C GLY A 260 7.10 -16.30 15.48
N ALA A 261 6.38 -15.18 15.52
CA ALA A 261 6.67 -14.01 14.67
C ALA A 261 7.92 -13.29 15.17
N ARG A 262 8.70 -12.76 14.24
CA ARG A 262 9.82 -11.87 14.56
C ARG A 262 9.32 -10.55 15.11
N PHE A 263 10.10 -9.95 16.00
CA PHE A 263 9.89 -8.59 16.47
C PHE A 263 11.19 -7.80 16.51
N PHE A 264 11.05 -6.49 16.38
CA PHE A 264 12.17 -5.55 16.21
C PHE A 264 12.04 -4.42 17.21
N LEU A 265 13.09 -4.18 17.98
CA LEU A 265 13.14 -3.09 18.96
C LEU A 265 14.32 -2.18 18.66
N PRO A 266 14.12 -0.84 18.60
CA PRO A 266 15.21 0.11 18.45
C PRO A 266 16.16 0.01 19.65
N MET A 267 17.46 -0.06 19.37
CA MET A 267 18.49 -0.01 20.40
C MET A 267 19.00 1.41 20.56
N ARG A 268 19.11 1.86 21.80
CA ARG A 268 19.86 3.10 22.07
C ARG A 268 21.33 2.87 21.74
N ALA A 269 21.94 3.78 20.97
CA ALA A 269 23.39 3.79 20.84
C ALA A 269 24.01 3.91 22.25
N SER A 270 24.72 2.87 22.69
CA SER A 270 25.38 2.91 23.98
C SER A 270 26.50 3.96 23.91
N LYS A 271 26.59 4.85 24.90
CA LYS A 271 27.67 5.84 25.01
C LYS A 271 29.08 5.19 25.09
N ALA A 272 29.15 3.88 25.28
CA ALA A 272 30.40 3.12 25.34
C ALA A 272 31.04 2.87 23.96
N ALA A 273 30.31 2.99 22.84
CA ALA A 273 30.87 2.83 21.50
C ALA A 273 31.52 4.12 20.92
N GLN A 274 31.48 5.23 21.65
CA GLN A 274 32.11 6.50 21.25
C GLN A 274 33.49 6.75 21.90
N ALA A 275 34.00 5.80 22.67
CA ALA A 275 35.24 5.92 23.42
C ALA A 275 36.29 4.85 23.07
N VAL A 276 36.37 4.47 21.75
CA VAL A 276 37.51 3.71 21.22
C VAL A 276 37.98 4.35 19.92
#